data_9daf1eee1e36aa8bd74bec5a6507b289
#
_entry.id   9daf1eee1e36aa8bd74bec5a6507b289
#
_cell.length_a   1.000
_cell.length_b   1.000
_cell.length_c   1.000
_cell.angle_alpha   90.00
_cell.angle_beta   90.00
_cell.angle_gamma   90.00
#
_symmetry.space_group_name_H-M   'P 1'
#
loop_
_entity.id
_entity.type
_entity.pdbx_description
1 polymer ?
#
loop_
_entity_poly.entity_id
_entity_poly.type
_entity_poly.pdbx_seq_one_letter_code
_entity_poly.pdbx_strand_id
1 'polypeptide(L)'
;MEKSLNELLADEAELQDVLVNPTLPRFVVLPTREPIPLSTEVLSSPAVSHLISDLRDRYNSRIVIFDLPPVLSSDDVITVLPKFDCVLLVVANGMNSKKEIEESLHHLANANLIGTVLNKAEPQNRSYY
;
A
#
# COMPACT_ATOMS: atom_id res chain seq x y z
N MET A 1 -12.36 19.43 12.21
CA MET A 1 -12.59 18.08 11.62
C MET A 1 -11.25 17.67 11.04
N GLU A 2 -10.70 16.53 11.47
CA GLU A 2 -9.42 16.08 10.97
C GLU A 2 -9.54 15.73 9.48
N LYS A 3 -8.67 16.27 8.66
CA LYS A 3 -8.57 15.99 7.22
C LYS A 3 -7.83 14.68 7.01
N SER A 4 -8.07 14.03 5.88
CA SER A 4 -7.51 12.70 5.55
C SER A 4 -7.16 12.61 4.06
N LEU A 5 -6.76 11.43 3.60
CA LEU A 5 -6.54 11.16 2.19
C LEU A 5 -7.78 11.47 1.31
N ASN A 6 -8.99 11.33 1.87
CA ASN A 6 -10.22 11.65 1.14
C ASN A 6 -10.26 13.11 0.70
N GLU A 7 -9.98 14.04 1.61
CA GLU A 7 -9.95 15.46 1.33
C GLU A 7 -8.76 15.86 0.43
N LEU A 8 -7.63 15.19 0.59
CA LEU A 8 -6.47 15.41 -0.26
C LEU A 8 -6.75 15.04 -1.73
N LEU A 9 -7.38 13.88 -1.96
CA LEU A 9 -7.74 13.44 -3.31
C LEU A 9 -8.87 14.28 -3.95
N ALA A 10 -9.69 14.93 -3.12
CA ALA A 10 -10.72 15.87 -3.56
C ALA A 10 -10.20 17.30 -3.81
N ASP A 11 -8.89 17.53 -3.61
CA ASP A 11 -8.26 18.88 -3.69
C ASP A 11 -8.80 19.87 -2.66
N GLU A 12 -9.25 19.35 -1.51
CA GLU A 12 -9.78 20.13 -0.39
C GLU A 12 -8.79 20.30 0.76
N ALA A 13 -7.59 19.70 0.62
CA ALA A 13 -6.54 19.73 1.63
C ALA A 13 -5.15 19.63 1.02
N GLU A 14 -4.19 20.24 1.69
CA GLU A 14 -2.77 20.06 1.38
C GLU A 14 -2.21 18.80 2.09
N LEU A 15 -1.14 18.22 1.53
CA LEU A 15 -0.50 17.02 2.11
C LEU A 15 -0.12 17.21 3.59
N GLN A 16 0.41 18.38 3.94
CA GLN A 16 0.81 18.71 5.32
C GLN A 16 -0.36 18.74 6.32
N ASP A 17 -1.59 19.01 5.84
CA ASP A 17 -2.78 19.11 6.70
C ASP A 17 -3.37 17.75 7.06
N VAL A 18 -3.02 16.71 6.30
CA VAL A 18 -3.59 15.37 6.42
C VAL A 18 -2.61 14.37 7.04
N LEU A 19 -1.33 14.73 7.15
CA LEU A 19 -0.32 13.88 7.76
C LEU A 19 -0.49 13.83 9.27
N VAL A 20 -0.60 12.62 9.81
CA VAL A 20 -0.64 12.36 11.25
C VAL A 20 0.72 11.87 11.72
N ASN A 21 1.24 12.51 12.76
CA ASN A 21 2.47 12.11 13.41
C ASN A 21 2.13 11.33 14.70
N PRO A 22 2.08 10.00 14.66
CA PRO A 22 1.96 9.20 15.85
C PRO A 22 3.25 9.34 16.69
N THR A 23 3.18 8.97 17.96
CA THR A 23 4.31 9.13 18.90
C THR A 23 5.58 8.36 18.54
N LEU A 24 5.59 7.65 17.41
CA LEU A 24 6.74 6.89 16.90
C LEU A 24 7.73 7.83 16.17
N PRO A 25 9.00 7.85 16.56
CA PRO A 25 10.00 8.66 15.88
C PRO A 25 10.13 8.29 14.40
N ARG A 26 10.21 9.31 13.53
CA ARG A 26 10.41 9.15 12.08
C ARG A 26 9.29 8.36 11.36
N PHE A 27 8.13 8.29 11.95
CA PHE A 27 6.97 7.62 11.39
C PHE A 27 5.82 8.61 11.24
N VAL A 28 5.22 8.65 10.05
CA VAL A 28 4.10 9.52 9.71
C VAL A 28 3.07 8.68 8.98
N VAL A 29 1.80 8.92 9.24
CA VAL A 29 0.68 8.21 8.63
C VAL A 29 -0.16 9.18 7.82
N LEU A 30 -0.59 8.77 6.65
CA LEU A 30 -1.62 9.42 5.86
C LEU A 30 -2.88 8.55 5.95
N PRO A 31 -3.82 8.88 6.87
CA PRO A 31 -4.99 8.06 7.11
C PRO A 31 -6.08 8.27 6.05
N THR A 32 -6.91 7.26 5.86
CA THR A 32 -8.22 7.38 5.22
C THR A 32 -9.30 7.46 6.29
N ARG A 33 -10.27 8.36 6.14
CA ARG A 33 -11.42 8.47 7.05
C ARG A 33 -12.56 7.55 6.61
N GLU A 34 -12.78 7.48 5.32
CA GLU A 34 -13.80 6.66 4.69
C GLU A 34 -13.17 5.75 3.64
N PRO A 35 -13.72 4.56 3.42
CA PRO A 35 -13.24 3.70 2.34
C PRO A 35 -13.27 4.46 1.01
N ILE A 36 -12.11 4.51 0.34
CA ILE A 36 -12.02 5.07 -1.01
C ILE A 36 -12.30 3.93 -1.98
N PRO A 37 -13.28 4.09 -2.89
CA PRO A 37 -13.46 3.12 -3.96
C PRO A 37 -12.20 3.08 -4.80
N LEU A 38 -11.39 2.03 -4.63
CA LEU A 38 -10.16 1.85 -5.40
C LEU A 38 -10.50 1.24 -6.77
N SER A 39 -11.30 1.95 -7.55
CA SER A 39 -11.56 1.63 -8.95
C SER A 39 -10.38 2.02 -9.83
N THR A 40 -10.27 1.42 -11.01
CA THR A 40 -9.28 1.82 -12.03
C THR A 40 -9.33 3.33 -12.30
N GLU A 41 -10.52 3.92 -12.30
CA GLU A 41 -10.72 5.34 -12.50
C GLU A 41 -10.02 6.19 -11.41
N VAL A 42 -10.22 5.86 -10.15
CA VAL A 42 -9.57 6.56 -9.01
C VAL A 42 -8.06 6.35 -9.01
N LEU A 43 -7.61 5.09 -9.15
CA LEU A 43 -6.19 4.74 -9.13
C LEU A 43 -5.42 5.31 -10.33
N SER A 44 -6.09 5.50 -11.47
CA SER A 44 -5.51 6.11 -12.67
C SER A 44 -5.66 7.63 -12.71
N SER A 45 -6.32 8.21 -11.72
CA SER A 45 -6.58 9.65 -11.68
C SER A 45 -5.29 10.49 -11.61
N PRO A 46 -5.29 11.71 -12.13
CA PRO A 46 -4.19 12.65 -11.96
C PRO A 46 -3.87 12.91 -10.49
N ALA A 47 -4.87 12.98 -9.62
CA ALA A 47 -4.70 13.22 -8.18
C ALA A 47 -3.82 12.14 -7.52
N VAL A 48 -4.06 10.86 -7.78
CA VAL A 48 -3.24 9.76 -7.27
C VAL A 48 -1.84 9.81 -7.86
N SER A 49 -1.70 10.09 -9.16
CA SER A 49 -0.40 10.20 -9.82
C SER A 49 0.43 11.36 -9.26
N HIS A 50 -0.19 12.51 -9.02
CA HIS A 50 0.43 13.67 -8.38
C HIS A 50 0.86 13.36 -6.95
N LEU A 51 -0.01 12.71 -6.17
CA LEU A 51 0.32 12.30 -4.80
C LEU A 51 1.57 11.41 -4.74
N ILE A 52 1.63 10.39 -5.61
CA ILE A 52 2.78 9.48 -5.66
C ILE A 52 4.06 10.23 -6.04
N SER A 53 4.00 11.11 -7.04
CA SER A 53 5.14 11.94 -7.46
C SER A 53 5.58 12.90 -6.36
N ASP A 54 4.65 13.59 -5.71
CA ASP A 54 4.93 14.52 -4.62
C ASP A 54 5.60 13.83 -3.43
N LEU A 55 5.11 12.65 -3.05
CA LEU A 55 5.69 11.87 -1.97
C LEU A 55 7.11 11.40 -2.29
N ARG A 56 7.35 10.99 -3.55
CA ARG A 56 8.68 10.61 -4.02
C ARG A 56 9.65 11.78 -4.01
N ASP A 57 9.25 12.91 -4.57
CA ASP A 57 10.13 14.05 -4.82
C ASP A 57 10.42 14.86 -3.54
N ARG A 58 9.41 15.02 -2.68
CA ARG A 58 9.58 15.73 -1.39
C ARG A 58 10.33 14.93 -0.34
N TYR A 59 10.22 13.62 -0.39
CA TYR A 59 10.68 12.73 0.67
C TYR A 59 11.66 11.68 0.16
N ASN A 60 12.61 12.08 -0.67
CA ASN A 60 13.62 11.21 -1.29
C ASN A 60 14.50 10.42 -0.28
N SER A 61 14.53 10.85 0.98
CA SER A 61 15.23 10.14 2.07
C SER A 61 14.31 9.25 2.92
N ARG A 62 13.06 9.03 2.50
CA ARG A 62 12.07 8.24 3.23
C ARG A 62 11.59 7.05 2.41
N ILE A 63 11.15 6.02 3.11
CA ILE A 63 10.41 4.92 2.52
C ILE A 63 8.93 5.25 2.65
N VAL A 64 8.21 5.28 1.54
CA VAL A 64 6.76 5.47 1.50
C VAL A 64 6.10 4.12 1.23
N ILE A 65 5.21 3.71 2.12
CA ILE A 65 4.48 2.46 2.02
C ILE A 65 3.02 2.78 1.70
N PHE A 66 2.54 2.23 0.58
CA PHE A 66 1.14 2.25 0.20
C PHE A 66 0.49 0.93 0.57
N ASP A 67 -0.46 0.96 1.49
CA ASP A 67 -1.26 -0.20 1.85
C ASP A 67 -2.41 -0.33 0.85
N LEU A 68 -2.35 -1.36 0.02
CA LEU A 68 -3.28 -1.63 -1.05
C LEU A 68 -4.18 -2.81 -0.72
N PRO A 69 -5.39 -2.89 -1.30
CA PRO A 69 -6.25 -4.06 -1.19
C PRO A 69 -5.57 -5.34 -1.68
N PRO A 70 -6.13 -6.50 -1.34
CA PRO A 70 -5.61 -7.79 -1.83
C PRO A 70 -5.56 -7.81 -3.36
N VAL A 71 -4.46 -8.30 -3.92
CA VAL A 71 -4.22 -8.29 -5.38
C VAL A 71 -5.27 -9.09 -6.16
N LEU A 72 -5.90 -10.11 -5.54
CA LEU A 72 -6.96 -10.91 -6.16
C LEU A 72 -8.37 -10.33 -5.96
N SER A 73 -8.52 -9.22 -5.24
CA SER A 73 -9.84 -8.63 -5.00
C SER A 73 -10.36 -7.83 -6.19
N SER A 74 -9.46 -7.27 -6.99
CA SER A 74 -9.78 -6.44 -8.16
C SER A 74 -8.56 -6.28 -9.07
N ASP A 75 -8.81 -6.28 -10.37
CA ASP A 75 -7.79 -5.96 -11.39
C ASP A 75 -7.31 -4.50 -11.27
N ASP A 76 -8.06 -3.66 -10.59
CA ASP A 76 -7.75 -2.24 -10.41
C ASP A 76 -6.43 -2.01 -9.68
N VAL A 77 -6.09 -2.86 -8.70
CA VAL A 77 -4.83 -2.78 -7.97
C VAL A 77 -3.64 -2.95 -8.90
N ILE A 78 -3.74 -3.86 -9.89
CA ILE A 78 -2.66 -4.17 -10.82
C ILE A 78 -2.32 -2.96 -11.68
N THR A 79 -3.31 -2.12 -12.00
CA THR A 79 -3.12 -0.93 -12.86
C THR A 79 -2.25 0.14 -12.23
N VAL A 80 -2.18 0.20 -10.91
CA VAL A 80 -1.37 1.21 -10.20
C VAL A 80 0.05 0.74 -9.92
N LEU A 81 0.31 -0.57 -9.94
CA LEU A 81 1.62 -1.13 -9.59
C LEU A 81 2.81 -0.54 -10.36
N PRO A 82 2.72 -0.22 -11.66
CA PRO A 82 3.83 0.39 -12.39
C PRO A 82 4.24 1.78 -11.89
N LYS A 83 3.42 2.43 -11.07
CA LYS A 83 3.72 3.74 -10.48
C LYS A 83 4.63 3.64 -9.24
N PHE A 84 4.83 2.45 -8.70
CA PHE A 84 5.66 2.19 -7.52
C PHE A 84 7.04 1.66 -7.91
N ASP A 85 8.05 1.98 -7.10
CA ASP A 85 9.41 1.53 -7.33
C ASP A 85 9.56 0.02 -7.10
N CYS A 86 8.80 -0.52 -6.16
CA CYS A 86 8.77 -1.96 -5.85
C CYS A 86 7.48 -2.37 -5.16
N VAL A 87 7.25 -3.68 -5.13
CA VAL A 87 6.07 -4.30 -4.52
C VAL A 87 6.52 -5.38 -3.53
N LEU A 88 5.85 -5.46 -2.40
CA LEU A 88 6.01 -6.51 -1.41
C LEU A 88 4.68 -7.26 -1.27
N LEU A 89 4.69 -8.57 -1.51
CA LEU A 89 3.49 -9.40 -1.36
C LEU A 89 3.36 -9.87 0.09
N VAL A 90 2.23 -9.58 0.72
CA VAL A 90 1.93 -10.06 2.07
C VAL A 90 0.97 -11.25 1.98
N VAL A 91 1.39 -12.38 2.55
CA VAL A 91 0.63 -13.64 2.61
C VAL A 91 0.27 -13.90 4.07
N ALA A 92 -0.98 -14.23 4.35
CA ALA A 92 -1.42 -14.56 5.70
C ALA A 92 -1.37 -16.07 5.94
N ASN A 93 -0.64 -16.47 6.98
CA ASN A 93 -0.52 -17.87 7.37
C ASN A 93 -1.90 -18.48 7.68
N GLY A 94 -2.19 -19.64 7.09
CA GLY A 94 -3.45 -20.36 7.29
C GLY A 94 -4.68 -19.72 6.64
N MET A 95 -4.54 -18.59 5.95
CA MET A 95 -5.65 -17.88 5.30
C MET A 95 -5.57 -17.93 3.77
N ASN A 96 -4.37 -18.02 3.21
CA ASN A 96 -4.16 -18.07 1.78
C ASN A 96 -3.78 -19.47 1.33
N SER A 97 -4.45 -19.97 0.30
CA SER A 97 -4.13 -21.24 -0.34
C SER A 97 -2.91 -21.08 -1.27
N LYS A 98 -2.26 -22.20 -1.55
CA LYS A 98 -1.17 -22.24 -2.53
C LYS A 98 -1.60 -21.69 -3.90
N LYS A 99 -2.82 -22.04 -4.34
CA LYS A 99 -3.38 -21.57 -5.62
C LYS A 99 -3.52 -20.04 -5.66
N GLU A 100 -4.04 -19.43 -4.59
CA GLU A 100 -4.18 -17.97 -4.51
C GLU A 100 -2.82 -17.27 -4.52
N ILE A 101 -1.81 -17.85 -3.88
CA ILE A 101 -0.45 -17.32 -3.91
C ILE A 101 0.13 -17.40 -5.32
N GLU A 102 0.00 -18.53 -6.01
CA GLU A 102 0.48 -18.72 -7.38
C GLU A 102 -0.23 -17.75 -8.35
N GLU A 103 -1.54 -17.55 -8.19
CA GLU A 103 -2.33 -16.61 -8.98
C GLU A 103 -1.90 -15.17 -8.71
N SER A 104 -1.69 -14.80 -7.45
CA SER A 104 -1.16 -13.48 -7.07
C SER A 104 0.21 -13.21 -7.70
N LEU A 105 1.11 -14.19 -7.67
CA LEU A 105 2.44 -14.07 -8.29
C LEU A 105 2.33 -13.92 -9.82
N HIS A 106 1.37 -14.59 -10.45
CA HIS A 106 1.12 -14.43 -11.88
C HIS A 106 0.67 -13.00 -12.23
N HIS A 107 -0.24 -12.43 -11.45
CA HIS A 107 -0.66 -11.03 -11.62
C HIS A 107 0.47 -10.03 -11.37
N LEU A 108 1.42 -10.35 -10.51
CA LEU A 108 2.58 -9.53 -10.19
C LEU A 108 3.78 -9.75 -11.11
N ALA A 109 3.66 -10.58 -12.15
CA ALA A 109 4.80 -10.96 -13.02
C ALA A 109 5.50 -9.77 -13.69
N ASN A 110 4.78 -8.69 -13.95
CA ASN A 110 5.32 -7.46 -14.55
C ASN A 110 5.63 -6.35 -13.53
N ALA A 111 5.41 -6.61 -12.24
CA ALA A 111 5.76 -5.69 -11.16
C ALA A 111 7.18 -5.98 -10.65
N ASN A 112 7.84 -4.97 -10.09
CA ASN A 112 9.11 -5.16 -9.40
C ASN A 112 8.87 -5.77 -8.01
N LEU A 113 8.55 -7.06 -7.96
CA LEU A 113 8.31 -7.79 -6.72
C LEU A 113 9.65 -8.07 -6.02
N ILE A 114 9.88 -7.44 -4.88
CA ILE A 114 11.12 -7.57 -4.10
C ILE A 114 11.09 -8.72 -3.09
N GLY A 115 9.92 -9.26 -2.80
CA GLY A 115 9.79 -10.40 -1.88
C GLY A 115 8.37 -10.62 -1.39
N THR A 116 8.26 -11.60 -0.49
CA THR A 116 7.00 -11.99 0.15
C THR A 116 7.18 -12.00 1.66
N VAL A 117 6.19 -11.50 2.39
CA VAL A 117 6.13 -11.54 3.86
C VAL A 117 5.04 -12.51 4.29
N LEU A 118 5.38 -13.44 5.17
CA LEU A 118 4.40 -14.29 5.84
C LEU A 118 3.91 -13.58 7.11
N ASN A 119 2.69 -13.08 7.07
CA ASN A 119 2.02 -12.46 8.20
C ASN A 119 1.21 -13.50 8.99
N LYS A 120 0.82 -13.18 10.22
CA LYS A 120 0.04 -14.04 11.12
C LYS A 120 0.67 -15.42 11.37
N ALA A 121 1.99 -15.54 11.20
CA ALA A 121 2.71 -16.75 11.53
C ALA A 121 2.77 -16.94 13.05
N GLU A 122 2.51 -18.17 13.51
CA GLU A 122 2.70 -18.50 14.93
C GLU A 122 4.20 -18.54 15.26
N PRO A 123 4.59 -18.07 16.46
CA PRO A 123 5.97 -18.19 16.92
C PRO A 123 6.35 -19.67 16.94
N GLN A 124 7.33 -20.08 16.14
CA GLN A 124 7.91 -21.42 16.33
C GLN A 124 8.69 -21.42 17.62
N ASN A 125 8.24 -22.23 18.59
CA ASN A 125 9.07 -22.61 19.74
C ASN A 125 10.26 -23.41 19.20
N ARG A 126 11.33 -22.72 18.80
CA ARG A 126 12.62 -23.38 18.55
C ARG A 126 13.18 -23.78 19.90
N SER A 127 12.92 -25.01 20.28
CA SER A 127 13.72 -25.70 21.31
C SER A 127 15.12 -25.86 20.74
N TYR A 128 16.04 -25.01 21.17
CA TYR A 128 17.47 -25.24 20.92
C TYR A 128 17.90 -26.35 21.87
N TYR A 129 18.18 -27.52 21.32
CA TYR A 129 18.95 -28.56 22.00
C TYR A 129 20.42 -28.23 21.85
#